data_40cacf42bbcf7d6ea4530e5c8c1ac987
#
_entry.id   40cacf42bbcf7d6ea4530e5c8c1ac987
#
_cell.length_a   1.000
_cell.length_b   1.000
_cell.length_c   1.000
_cell.angle_alpha   90.00
_cell.angle_beta   90.00
_cell.angle_gamma   90.00
#
_symmetry.space_group_name_H-M   'P 1'
#
loop_
_entity.id
_entity.type
_entity.pdbx_description
1 polymer ?
#
loop_
_entity_poly.entity_id
_entity_poly.type
_entity_poly.pdbx_seq_one_letter_code
_entity_poly.pdbx_strand_id
1 'polypeptide(L)'
;MVMEEGRPGPSKPAGDRRPQQREKKGKQQDKQQPCEGFSIKAMMKNSVVRGPPPAGSVKQRPAKHTAFRKFYERGDFPIAVQHECVGNKIAWKVEIEDLDYHYFLPLFFDGLCETEFPYEFFARQGVHDLLEHGGSKILPVVPQLIIPIKNALNLRNRQVLCTTLKVIQHLVVSAEMVGEALVPYYRQILPVLNIFKHMNDDMSQGLLCLILMDCSVNLGDGIEYSQQKRENIGVLIHETLELLERYGGENAYINIKYMIPTYWSCM
;
A
#
# COMPACT_ATOMS: atom_id res chain seq x y z
N MET A 1 -42.89 -62.72 10.84
CA MET A 1 -43.39 -63.47 9.71
C MET A 1 -42.62 -63.06 8.48
N VAL A 2 -41.86 -64.03 8.02
CA VAL A 2 -41.17 -64.19 6.73
C VAL A 2 -40.09 -63.18 6.35
N MET A 3 -38.85 -63.69 6.47
CA MET A 3 -37.64 -63.31 5.75
C MET A 3 -37.82 -63.59 4.25
N GLU A 4 -37.14 -62.79 3.43
CA GLU A 4 -36.74 -63.26 2.10
C GLU A 4 -35.35 -62.66 1.74
N GLU A 5 -34.43 -63.57 1.57
CA GLU A 5 -33.05 -63.36 1.11
C GLU A 5 -33.04 -63.13 -0.39
N GLY A 6 -32.31 -62.09 -0.82
CA GLY A 6 -32.06 -61.79 -2.23
C GLY A 6 -30.56 -61.91 -2.57
N ARG A 7 -30.22 -62.92 -3.36
CA ARG A 7 -28.89 -63.39 -3.81
C ARG A 7 -28.08 -62.31 -4.55
N PRO A 8 -26.71 -62.43 -4.53
CA PRO A 8 -25.80 -61.58 -5.26
C PRO A 8 -25.73 -61.89 -6.76
N GLY A 9 -25.77 -60.83 -7.59
CA GLY A 9 -25.58 -60.92 -9.04
C GLY A 9 -24.12 -60.90 -9.46
N PRO A 10 -23.77 -61.33 -10.67
CA PRO A 10 -22.44 -61.75 -11.07
C PRO A 10 -21.47 -60.60 -11.33
N SER A 11 -20.21 -60.88 -10.98
CA SER A 11 -19.01 -60.08 -11.23
C SER A 11 -18.75 -59.87 -12.71
N LYS A 12 -18.52 -58.60 -13.11
CA LYS A 12 -17.99 -58.21 -14.43
C LYS A 12 -16.46 -58.29 -14.46
N PRO A 13 -15.86 -58.67 -15.58
CA PRO A 13 -14.43 -58.89 -15.70
C PRO A 13 -13.62 -57.56 -15.72
N ALA A 14 -12.41 -57.65 -15.21
CA ALA A 14 -11.42 -56.61 -15.17
C ALA A 14 -11.08 -56.10 -16.56
N GLY A 15 -11.39 -54.85 -16.84
CA GLY A 15 -10.96 -54.11 -18.02
C GLY A 15 -9.55 -53.56 -17.82
N ASP A 16 -8.74 -53.97 -18.76
CA ASP A 16 -7.33 -53.63 -18.96
C ASP A 16 -7.15 -52.07 -18.96
N ARG A 17 -6.58 -51.52 -17.91
CA ARG A 17 -6.22 -50.11 -17.82
C ARG A 17 -4.84 -49.89 -18.40
N ARG A 18 -4.76 -49.59 -19.70
CA ARG A 18 -3.55 -49.00 -20.25
C ARG A 18 -3.22 -47.68 -19.54
N PRO A 19 -1.97 -47.47 -19.13
CA PRO A 19 -1.57 -46.19 -18.55
C PRO A 19 -1.60 -45.08 -19.60
N GLN A 20 -2.49 -44.10 -19.44
CA GLN A 20 -2.44 -42.89 -20.20
C GLN A 20 -1.13 -42.16 -19.88
N GLN A 21 -0.29 -42.05 -20.86
CA GLN A 21 0.90 -41.19 -20.84
C GLN A 21 0.42 -39.75 -20.66
N ARG A 22 0.64 -39.24 -19.46
CA ARG A 22 0.48 -37.84 -19.11
C ARG A 22 1.58 -37.07 -19.79
N GLU A 23 1.29 -36.47 -20.95
CA GLU A 23 2.16 -35.50 -21.60
C GLU A 23 2.49 -34.39 -20.60
N LYS A 24 3.67 -34.45 -20.05
CA LYS A 24 4.28 -33.34 -19.32
C LYS A 24 4.57 -32.26 -20.36
N LYS A 25 3.68 -31.27 -20.48
CA LYS A 25 4.03 -30.00 -21.11
C LYS A 25 5.23 -29.44 -20.35
N GLY A 26 6.41 -29.68 -20.90
CA GLY A 26 7.64 -29.12 -20.42
C GLY A 26 7.53 -27.61 -20.44
N LYS A 27 7.50 -26.97 -19.27
CA LYS A 27 7.87 -25.57 -19.15
C LYS A 27 9.29 -25.50 -19.69
N GLN A 28 9.45 -24.92 -20.88
CA GLN A 28 10.75 -24.43 -21.31
C GLN A 28 11.19 -23.40 -20.28
N GLN A 29 11.92 -23.85 -19.29
CA GLN A 29 12.80 -22.99 -18.53
C GLN A 29 13.86 -22.53 -19.52
N ASP A 30 13.81 -21.27 -19.90
CA ASP A 30 14.95 -20.60 -20.52
C ASP A 30 16.15 -20.86 -19.62
N LYS A 31 16.94 -21.85 -20.00
CA LYS A 31 18.25 -22.10 -19.41
C LYS A 31 19.08 -20.88 -19.75
N GLN A 32 19.17 -19.96 -18.81
CA GLN A 32 20.13 -18.87 -18.84
C GLN A 32 21.50 -19.53 -19.03
N GLN A 33 22.04 -19.42 -20.23
CA GLN A 33 23.42 -19.85 -20.46
C GLN A 33 24.32 -18.96 -19.57
N PRO A 34 25.26 -19.57 -18.83
CA PRO A 34 26.18 -18.78 -18.03
C PRO A 34 26.89 -17.79 -18.94
N CYS A 35 26.88 -16.51 -18.51
CA CYS A 35 27.61 -15.46 -19.22
C CYS A 35 29.08 -15.84 -19.23
N GLU A 36 29.61 -16.23 -20.38
CA GLU A 36 31.05 -16.34 -20.59
C GLU A 36 31.62 -14.91 -20.61
N GLY A 37 31.86 -14.35 -19.43
CA GLY A 37 32.45 -13.03 -19.30
C GLY A 37 33.82 -13.00 -19.98
N PHE A 38 34.09 -11.95 -20.74
CA PHE A 38 35.40 -11.65 -21.37
C PHE A 38 35.94 -12.64 -22.39
N SER A 39 35.15 -13.58 -22.92
CA SER A 39 35.60 -14.40 -24.04
C SER A 39 35.43 -13.66 -25.38
N ILE A 40 36.34 -13.90 -26.33
CA ILE A 40 36.26 -13.34 -27.67
C ILE A 40 34.94 -13.78 -28.37
N LYS A 41 34.38 -14.93 -28.02
CA LYS A 41 33.07 -15.40 -28.48
C LYS A 41 31.91 -14.53 -27.98
N ALA A 42 32.00 -13.98 -26.78
CA ALA A 42 30.97 -13.08 -26.24
C ALA A 42 30.96 -11.73 -26.96
N MET A 43 32.17 -11.23 -27.35
CA MET A 43 32.29 -10.01 -28.16
C MET A 43 31.75 -10.16 -29.57
N MET A 44 31.89 -11.33 -30.18
CA MET A 44 31.46 -11.58 -31.57
C MET A 44 29.97 -11.86 -31.71
N LYS A 45 29.23 -12.16 -30.68
CA LYS A 45 27.83 -12.57 -30.75
C LYS A 45 26.80 -11.46 -30.63
N ASN A 46 27.15 -10.18 -30.59
CA ASN A 46 26.19 -9.11 -30.34
C ASN A 46 25.23 -9.46 -29.16
N SER A 47 25.76 -10.15 -28.13
CA SER A 47 24.95 -10.54 -26.98
C SER A 47 24.57 -9.27 -26.23
N VAL A 48 23.28 -8.93 -26.27
CA VAL A 48 22.73 -7.89 -25.41
C VAL A 48 23.02 -8.33 -23.98
N VAL A 49 23.98 -7.68 -23.34
CA VAL A 49 24.26 -7.88 -21.92
C VAL A 49 23.03 -7.39 -21.18
N ARG A 50 22.16 -8.32 -20.78
CA ARG A 50 21.08 -7.97 -19.85
C ARG A 50 21.73 -7.51 -18.58
N GLY A 51 21.52 -6.25 -18.24
CA GLY A 51 21.87 -5.72 -16.92
C GLY A 51 21.28 -6.57 -15.79
N PRO A 52 21.78 -6.41 -14.57
CA PRO A 52 21.18 -7.10 -13.42
C PRO A 52 19.68 -6.85 -13.37
N PRO A 53 18.87 -7.84 -12.97
CA PRO A 53 17.43 -7.66 -12.86
C PRO A 53 17.14 -6.44 -11.98
N PRO A 54 16.18 -5.59 -12.37
CA PRO A 54 15.85 -4.40 -11.59
C PRO A 54 15.52 -4.81 -10.16
N ALA A 55 16.13 -4.14 -9.20
CA ALA A 55 15.86 -4.39 -7.79
C ALA A 55 14.35 -4.26 -7.54
N GLY A 56 13.72 -5.29 -6.98
CA GLY A 56 12.27 -5.30 -6.71
C GLY A 56 11.83 -4.33 -5.60
N SER A 57 12.70 -3.37 -5.24
CA SER A 57 12.48 -2.38 -4.19
C SER A 57 11.32 -1.44 -4.47
N VAL A 58 11.00 -1.17 -5.73
CA VAL A 58 9.91 -0.29 -6.16
C VAL A 58 8.65 -1.07 -6.53
N LYS A 59 8.73 -2.39 -6.66
CA LYS A 59 7.60 -3.22 -7.10
C LYS A 59 6.46 -3.17 -6.10
N GLN A 60 5.26 -2.86 -6.61
CA GLN A 60 4.02 -2.91 -5.85
C GLN A 60 3.79 -4.31 -5.26
N ARG A 61 3.34 -4.35 -4.02
CA ARG A 61 2.99 -5.58 -3.31
C ARG A 61 1.47 -5.79 -3.34
N PRO A 62 1.00 -7.03 -3.34
CA PRO A 62 -0.43 -7.30 -3.28
C PRO A 62 -0.99 -6.80 -1.94
N ALA A 63 -2.14 -6.13 -2.01
CA ALA A 63 -2.89 -5.74 -0.82
C ALA A 63 -3.43 -7.00 -0.11
N LYS A 64 -3.43 -6.98 1.20
CA LYS A 64 -4.08 -7.99 2.04
C LYS A 64 -5.43 -7.44 2.48
N HIS A 65 -6.36 -8.35 2.77
CA HIS A 65 -7.62 -7.95 3.39
C HIS A 65 -7.35 -7.23 4.72
N THR A 66 -7.85 -6.01 4.82
CA THR A 66 -7.69 -5.16 6.00
C THR A 66 -8.69 -5.54 7.09
N ALA A 67 -8.39 -5.20 8.34
CA ALA A 67 -9.36 -5.29 9.41
C ALA A 67 -10.49 -4.29 9.15
N PHE A 68 -10.18 -3.08 8.66
CA PHE A 68 -11.16 -2.05 8.29
C PHE A 68 -12.27 -2.62 7.40
N ARG A 69 -11.94 -3.30 6.31
CA ARG A 69 -12.91 -3.89 5.39
C ARG A 69 -13.85 -4.86 6.09
N LYS A 70 -13.31 -5.74 6.94
CA LYS A 70 -14.11 -6.72 7.70
C LYS A 70 -15.10 -6.06 8.65
N PHE A 71 -14.66 -5.02 9.37
CA PHE A 71 -15.51 -4.28 10.30
C PHE A 71 -16.57 -3.46 9.55
N TYR A 72 -16.20 -2.90 8.40
CA TYR A 72 -17.15 -2.18 7.54
C TYR A 72 -18.25 -3.11 7.01
N GLU A 73 -17.90 -4.27 6.48
CA GLU A 73 -18.86 -5.27 5.95
C GLU A 73 -19.80 -5.81 7.04
N ARG A 74 -19.35 -5.86 8.29
CA ARG A 74 -20.19 -6.22 9.45
C ARG A 74 -21.11 -5.10 9.92
N GLY A 75 -20.83 -3.86 9.50
CA GLY A 75 -21.59 -2.69 9.95
C GLY A 75 -21.22 -2.17 11.32
N ASP A 76 -20.02 -2.48 11.81
CA ASP A 76 -19.55 -2.09 13.16
C ASP A 76 -19.16 -0.61 13.25
N PHE A 77 -18.98 0.08 12.12
CA PHE A 77 -18.67 1.50 12.11
C PHE A 77 -19.92 2.36 12.27
N PRO A 78 -19.87 3.40 13.10
CA PRO A 78 -20.96 4.34 13.27
C PRO A 78 -21.00 5.38 12.15
N ILE A 79 -20.90 4.93 10.90
CA ILE A 79 -20.86 5.77 9.71
C ILE A 79 -21.96 5.39 8.70
N ALA A 80 -22.36 6.36 7.89
CA ALA A 80 -23.24 6.16 6.75
C ALA A 80 -22.75 7.02 5.58
N VAL A 81 -23.14 6.66 4.36
CA VAL A 81 -22.90 7.50 3.18
C VAL A 81 -23.98 8.57 3.13
N GLN A 82 -23.59 9.81 3.06
CA GLN A 82 -24.45 10.91 2.70
C GLN A 82 -24.12 11.36 1.28
N HIS A 83 -25.10 11.24 0.40
CA HIS A 83 -24.98 11.73 -0.97
C HIS A 83 -25.38 13.20 -1.00
N GLU A 84 -24.40 14.07 -1.26
CA GLU A 84 -24.62 15.49 -1.47
C GLU A 84 -24.45 15.85 -2.96
N CYS A 85 -24.98 17.03 -3.36
CA CYS A 85 -24.84 17.51 -4.74
C CYS A 85 -23.37 17.71 -5.19
N VAL A 86 -22.46 17.90 -4.26
CA VAL A 86 -21.03 18.16 -4.51
C VAL A 86 -20.19 16.88 -4.39
N GLY A 87 -20.75 15.78 -3.91
CA GLY A 87 -20.03 14.52 -3.71
C GLY A 87 -20.51 13.74 -2.52
N ASN A 88 -19.87 12.60 -2.26
CA ASN A 88 -20.17 11.76 -1.13
C ASN A 88 -19.46 12.28 0.12
N LYS A 89 -20.18 12.34 1.24
CA LYS A 89 -19.62 12.62 2.56
C LYS A 89 -19.89 11.47 3.52
N ILE A 90 -19.12 11.42 4.61
CA ILE A 90 -19.40 10.53 5.73
C ILE A 90 -20.41 11.25 6.64
N ALA A 91 -21.52 10.57 6.91
CA ALA A 91 -22.42 10.93 7.99
C ALA A 91 -22.07 10.09 9.21
N TRP A 92 -21.56 10.71 10.24
CA TRP A 92 -21.31 10.07 11.52
C TRP A 92 -22.62 9.93 12.29
N LYS A 93 -22.88 8.76 12.85
CA LYS A 93 -24.08 8.48 13.65
C LYS A 93 -23.91 8.87 15.13
N VAL A 94 -22.68 9.16 15.52
CA VAL A 94 -22.24 9.53 16.86
C VAL A 94 -21.31 10.72 16.71
N GLU A 95 -21.28 11.61 17.68
CA GLU A 95 -20.31 12.69 17.72
C GLU A 95 -18.88 12.13 17.66
N ILE A 96 -18.05 12.69 16.80
CA ILE A 96 -16.70 12.18 16.53
C ILE A 96 -15.84 12.26 17.78
N GLU A 97 -16.08 13.29 18.59
CA GLU A 97 -15.36 13.52 19.86
C GLU A 97 -15.66 12.45 20.90
N ASP A 98 -16.84 11.82 20.87
CA ASP A 98 -17.24 10.77 21.83
C ASP A 98 -16.75 9.37 21.45
N LEU A 99 -16.15 9.23 20.26
CA LEU A 99 -15.62 7.95 19.79
C LEU A 99 -14.41 7.48 20.61
N ASP A 100 -14.26 6.16 20.74
CA ASP A 100 -13.05 5.54 21.28
C ASP A 100 -11.91 5.58 20.25
N TYR A 101 -11.02 6.56 20.38
CA TYR A 101 -9.88 6.75 19.49
C TYR A 101 -8.90 5.58 19.52
N HIS A 102 -8.74 4.89 20.66
CA HIS A 102 -7.87 3.72 20.76
C HIS A 102 -8.36 2.56 19.89
N TYR A 103 -9.65 2.48 19.65
CA TYR A 103 -10.26 1.44 18.85
C TYR A 103 -10.44 1.86 17.38
N PHE A 104 -11.08 3.01 17.15
CA PHE A 104 -11.45 3.41 15.80
C PHE A 104 -10.28 3.96 14.97
N LEU A 105 -9.43 4.81 15.56
CA LEU A 105 -8.37 5.47 14.79
C LEU A 105 -7.40 4.46 14.14
N PRO A 106 -6.86 3.43 14.84
CA PRO A 106 -6.02 2.42 14.21
C PRO A 106 -6.73 1.60 13.12
N LEU A 107 -8.03 1.35 13.26
CA LEU A 107 -8.82 0.64 12.25
C LEU A 107 -8.95 1.47 10.96
N PHE A 108 -9.25 2.76 11.08
CA PHE A 108 -9.31 3.65 9.93
C PHE A 108 -7.95 3.79 9.24
N PHE A 109 -6.86 3.84 10.01
CA PHE A 109 -5.50 3.82 9.45
C PHE A 109 -5.16 2.51 8.73
N ASP A 110 -5.64 1.36 9.20
CA ASP A 110 -5.49 0.08 8.49
C ASP A 110 -6.22 0.11 7.14
N GLY A 111 -7.35 0.81 7.07
CA GLY A 111 -8.13 1.04 5.85
C GLY A 111 -7.41 1.87 4.78
N LEU A 112 -6.35 2.62 5.10
CA LEU A 112 -5.55 3.33 4.11
C LEU A 112 -4.88 2.40 3.09
N CYS A 113 -4.78 1.11 3.40
CA CYS A 113 -4.30 0.08 2.48
C CYS A 113 -5.29 -0.26 1.36
N GLU A 114 -6.56 0.11 1.50
CA GLU A 114 -7.60 -0.18 0.51
C GLU A 114 -7.48 0.75 -0.70
N THR A 115 -7.80 0.21 -1.87
CA THR A 115 -7.79 0.93 -3.14
C THR A 115 -9.14 0.87 -3.85
N GLU A 116 -10.09 0.13 -3.28
CA GLU A 116 -11.43 -0.06 -3.85
C GLU A 116 -12.45 0.86 -3.19
N PHE A 117 -13.32 1.46 -4.01
CA PHE A 117 -14.51 2.14 -3.51
C PHE A 117 -15.51 1.10 -2.97
N PRO A 118 -16.20 1.34 -1.84
CA PRO A 118 -16.20 2.57 -1.03
C PRO A 118 -15.15 2.62 0.09
N TYR A 119 -14.36 1.56 0.30
CA TYR A 119 -13.47 1.40 1.45
C TYR A 119 -12.39 2.48 1.49
N GLU A 120 -11.73 2.77 0.35
CA GLU A 120 -10.73 3.84 0.26
C GLU A 120 -11.30 5.19 0.69
N PHE A 121 -12.48 5.53 0.18
CA PHE A 121 -13.15 6.79 0.48
C PHE A 121 -13.42 6.92 1.98
N PHE A 122 -14.04 5.91 2.59
CA PHE A 122 -14.37 5.95 4.01
C PHE A 122 -13.14 5.95 4.90
N ALA A 123 -12.11 5.18 4.55
CA ALA A 123 -10.87 5.16 5.30
C ALA A 123 -10.20 6.53 5.30
N ARG A 124 -10.04 7.14 4.12
CA ARG A 124 -9.38 8.43 3.96
C ARG A 124 -10.15 9.56 4.65
N GLN A 125 -11.44 9.66 4.38
CA GLN A 125 -12.28 10.72 4.97
C GLN A 125 -12.43 10.52 6.47
N GLY A 126 -12.62 9.28 6.93
CA GLY A 126 -12.75 8.99 8.35
C GLY A 126 -11.47 9.28 9.14
N VAL A 127 -10.29 9.00 8.58
CA VAL A 127 -9.01 9.43 9.19
C VAL A 127 -8.95 10.94 9.27
N HIS A 128 -9.31 11.66 8.20
CA HIS A 128 -9.30 13.12 8.18
C HIS A 128 -10.18 13.69 9.30
N ASP A 129 -11.43 13.25 9.37
CA ASP A 129 -12.39 13.73 10.36
C ASP A 129 -11.95 13.42 11.80
N LEU A 130 -11.41 12.21 12.05
CA LEU A 130 -10.89 11.83 13.35
C LEU A 130 -9.65 12.64 13.76
N LEU A 131 -8.77 13.00 12.83
CA LEU A 131 -7.61 13.82 13.13
C LEU A 131 -7.99 15.28 13.37
N GLU A 132 -9.02 15.79 12.69
CA GLU A 132 -9.50 17.16 12.87
C GLU A 132 -10.17 17.39 14.22
N HIS A 133 -10.95 16.40 14.71
CA HIS A 133 -11.71 16.51 15.94
C HIS A 133 -11.05 15.85 17.17
N GLY A 134 -9.94 15.11 16.95
CA GLY A 134 -9.34 14.27 18.00
C GLY A 134 -8.57 15.00 19.09
N GLY A 135 -7.91 16.12 18.73
CA GLY A 135 -7.14 16.91 19.69
C GLY A 135 -6.18 16.07 20.54
N SER A 136 -6.27 16.22 21.87
CA SER A 136 -5.40 15.51 22.82
C SER A 136 -5.59 13.99 22.86
N LYS A 137 -6.68 13.45 22.31
CA LYS A 137 -6.96 12.01 22.27
C LYS A 137 -6.07 11.26 21.25
N ILE A 138 -5.44 11.99 20.32
CA ILE A 138 -4.58 11.42 19.29
C ILE A 138 -3.25 10.95 19.85
N LEU A 139 -2.62 11.75 20.70
CA LEU A 139 -1.28 11.51 21.23
C LEU A 139 -1.08 10.09 21.83
N PRO A 140 -1.95 9.60 22.74
CA PRO A 140 -1.79 8.28 23.33
C PRO A 140 -1.97 7.12 22.34
N VAL A 141 -2.61 7.37 21.19
CA VAL A 141 -2.87 6.36 20.15
C VAL A 141 -1.73 6.26 19.13
N VAL A 142 -0.86 7.26 19.03
CA VAL A 142 0.25 7.32 18.07
C VAL A 142 1.03 6.00 17.96
N PRO A 143 1.43 5.32 19.04
CA PRO A 143 2.16 4.06 18.94
C PRO A 143 1.42 2.96 18.17
N GLN A 144 0.08 2.95 18.23
CA GLN A 144 -0.76 1.96 17.56
C GLN A 144 -0.89 2.24 16.05
N LEU A 145 -0.70 3.50 15.63
CA LEU A 145 -0.81 3.92 14.23
C LEU A 145 0.41 3.52 13.39
N ILE A 146 1.54 3.24 14.03
CA ILE A 146 2.82 2.98 13.33
C ILE A 146 2.75 1.74 12.45
N ILE A 147 2.11 0.66 12.92
CA ILE A 147 1.98 -0.58 12.16
C ILE A 147 1.10 -0.39 10.94
N PRO A 148 -0.12 0.17 11.04
CA PRO A 148 -0.94 0.54 9.88
C PRO A 148 -0.21 1.42 8.86
N ILE A 149 0.42 2.51 9.30
CA ILE A 149 1.19 3.40 8.43
C ILE A 149 2.30 2.64 7.69
N LYS A 150 3.09 1.85 8.41
CA LYS A 150 4.13 1.02 7.82
C LYS A 150 3.58 0.03 6.79
N ASN A 151 2.44 -0.60 7.08
CA ASN A 151 1.80 -1.53 6.16
C ASN A 151 1.35 -0.82 4.88
N ALA A 152 0.69 0.34 4.99
CA ALA A 152 0.25 1.14 3.86
C ALA A 152 1.43 1.57 2.97
N LEU A 153 2.50 2.12 3.55
CA LEU A 153 3.71 2.50 2.81
C LEU A 153 4.38 1.30 2.12
N ASN A 154 4.38 0.12 2.77
CA ASN A 154 4.99 -1.10 2.23
C ASN A 154 4.22 -1.73 1.08
N LEU A 155 2.98 -1.36 0.82
CA LEU A 155 2.26 -1.76 -0.39
C LEU A 155 2.91 -1.20 -1.66
N ARG A 156 3.61 -0.07 -1.55
CA ARG A 156 4.30 0.58 -2.68
C ARG A 156 3.37 0.92 -3.84
N ASN A 157 2.09 1.05 -3.57
CA ASN A 157 1.11 1.57 -4.50
C ASN A 157 1.19 3.10 -4.47
N ARG A 158 1.26 3.74 -5.65
CA ARG A 158 1.41 5.20 -5.76
C ARG A 158 0.28 5.96 -5.05
N GLN A 159 -0.95 5.54 -5.27
CA GLN A 159 -2.14 6.18 -4.68
C GLN A 159 -2.11 6.07 -3.16
N VAL A 160 -1.86 4.86 -2.64
CA VAL A 160 -1.75 4.60 -1.20
C VAL A 160 -0.59 5.40 -0.58
N LEU A 161 0.56 5.48 -1.27
CA LEU A 161 1.71 6.27 -0.80
C LEU A 161 1.36 7.76 -0.68
N CYS A 162 0.78 8.36 -1.73
CA CYS A 162 0.38 9.77 -1.71
C CYS A 162 -0.65 10.06 -0.61
N THR A 163 -1.67 9.21 -0.49
CA THR A 163 -2.69 9.34 0.57
C THR A 163 -2.07 9.21 1.95
N THR A 164 -1.21 8.20 2.16
CA THR A 164 -0.57 7.97 3.47
C THR A 164 0.37 9.11 3.85
N LEU A 165 1.11 9.68 2.89
CA LEU A 165 1.97 10.84 3.14
C LEU A 165 1.16 12.07 3.59
N LYS A 166 0.04 12.36 2.91
CA LYS A 166 -0.87 13.44 3.31
C LYS A 166 -1.47 13.21 4.69
N VAL A 167 -1.82 11.96 4.99
CA VAL A 167 -2.31 11.57 6.32
C VAL A 167 -1.22 11.77 7.39
N ILE A 168 0.03 11.42 7.10
CA ILE A 168 1.16 11.67 8.04
C ILE A 168 1.34 13.18 8.26
N GLN A 169 1.29 14.00 7.20
CA GLN A 169 1.37 15.45 7.30
C GLN A 169 0.25 16.00 8.20
N HIS A 170 -0.99 15.55 8.00
CA HIS A 170 -2.13 15.94 8.81
C HIS A 170 -1.98 15.47 10.27
N LEU A 171 -1.55 14.23 10.50
CA LEU A 171 -1.32 13.66 11.83
C LEU A 171 -0.31 14.49 12.63
N VAL A 172 0.79 14.93 12.01
CA VAL A 172 1.83 15.71 12.69
C VAL A 172 1.32 17.07 13.15
N VAL A 173 0.39 17.67 12.39
CA VAL A 173 -0.16 19.00 12.66
C VAL A 173 -1.41 18.95 13.55
N SER A 174 -2.10 17.79 13.62
CA SER A 174 -3.41 17.65 14.28
C SER A 174 -3.40 17.85 15.80
N ALA A 175 -2.27 17.56 16.46
CA ALA A 175 -2.16 17.77 17.92
C ALA A 175 -0.72 18.08 18.32
N GLU A 176 -0.59 18.80 19.43
CA GLU A 176 0.71 19.10 20.04
C GLU A 176 1.44 17.82 20.43
N MET A 177 2.78 17.83 20.36
CA MET A 177 3.67 16.73 20.72
C MET A 177 3.58 15.46 19.87
N VAL A 178 2.66 15.37 18.91
CA VAL A 178 2.54 14.20 18.04
C VAL A 178 3.78 14.04 17.16
N GLY A 179 4.33 15.13 16.63
CA GLY A 179 5.57 15.12 15.87
C GLY A 179 6.74 14.54 16.66
N GLU A 180 6.92 14.94 17.90
CA GLU A 180 7.96 14.41 18.80
C GLU A 180 7.70 12.94 19.16
N ALA A 181 6.43 12.57 19.40
CA ALA A 181 6.06 11.18 19.67
C ALA A 181 6.32 10.23 18.50
N LEU A 182 6.43 10.74 17.26
CA LEU A 182 6.76 9.97 16.06
C LEU A 182 8.26 9.71 15.90
N VAL A 183 9.15 10.52 16.48
CA VAL A 183 10.61 10.41 16.29
C VAL A 183 11.17 9.02 16.58
N PRO A 184 10.79 8.31 17.66
CA PRO A 184 11.27 6.96 17.95
C PRO A 184 10.92 5.95 16.83
N TYR A 185 9.89 6.24 16.05
CA TYR A 185 9.35 5.35 15.02
C TYR A 185 9.86 5.67 13.62
N TYR A 186 10.68 6.69 13.43
CA TYR A 186 11.24 7.05 12.12
C TYR A 186 11.94 5.89 11.44
N ARG A 187 12.58 4.99 12.19
CA ARG A 187 13.21 3.76 11.66
C ARG A 187 12.23 2.83 10.95
N GLN A 188 10.94 2.92 11.25
CA GLN A 188 9.91 2.06 10.67
C GLN A 188 9.24 2.70 9.45
N ILE A 189 9.23 4.04 9.38
CA ILE A 189 8.51 4.83 8.37
C ILE A 189 9.46 5.28 7.26
N LEU A 190 10.56 5.94 7.62
CA LEU A 190 11.44 6.66 6.68
C LEU A 190 12.17 5.77 5.65
N PRO A 191 12.57 4.50 5.93
CA PRO A 191 13.26 3.69 4.94
C PRO A 191 12.47 3.48 3.64
N VAL A 192 11.14 3.43 3.72
CA VAL A 192 10.29 3.31 2.52
C VAL A 192 10.32 4.62 1.74
N LEU A 193 10.28 5.77 2.41
CA LEU A 193 10.32 7.08 1.77
C LEU A 193 11.64 7.29 1.02
N ASN A 194 12.76 6.82 1.58
CA ASN A 194 14.07 6.90 0.93
C ASN A 194 14.11 6.15 -0.42
N ILE A 195 13.33 5.08 -0.58
CA ILE A 195 13.25 4.33 -1.85
C ILE A 195 12.59 5.20 -2.94
N PHE A 196 11.59 6.00 -2.58
CA PHE A 196 10.77 6.76 -3.53
C PHE A 196 11.19 8.22 -3.68
N LYS A 197 12.11 8.72 -2.85
CA LYS A 197 12.52 10.13 -2.84
C LYS A 197 13.00 10.64 -4.20
N HIS A 198 13.73 9.81 -4.95
CA HIS A 198 14.30 10.18 -6.25
C HIS A 198 13.48 9.67 -7.44
N MET A 199 12.27 9.19 -7.22
CA MET A 199 11.49 8.50 -8.26
C MET A 199 11.11 9.41 -9.44
N ASN A 200 11.09 10.72 -9.25
CA ASN A 200 10.73 11.69 -10.28
C ASN A 200 11.92 12.49 -10.83
N ASP A 201 13.12 12.31 -10.26
CA ASP A 201 14.32 12.97 -10.76
C ASP A 201 14.85 12.31 -12.05
N ASP A 202 14.49 11.04 -12.28
CA ASP A 202 14.85 10.30 -13.48
C ASP A 202 13.77 10.40 -14.56
N MET A 203 13.56 11.59 -15.13
CA MET A 203 12.77 11.76 -16.36
C MET A 203 13.37 11.02 -17.56
N SER A 204 14.56 10.45 -17.42
CA SER A 204 15.26 9.66 -18.45
C SER A 204 14.94 8.16 -18.44
N GLN A 205 14.28 7.62 -17.42
CA GLN A 205 13.84 6.22 -17.37
C GLN A 205 12.35 6.06 -17.71
N GLY A 206 11.97 6.36 -18.95
CA GLY A 206 10.61 6.19 -19.48
C GLY A 206 10.01 4.79 -19.33
N LEU A 207 10.79 3.80 -18.91
CA LEU A 207 10.33 2.43 -18.70
C LEU A 207 9.69 2.21 -17.32
N LEU A 208 10.12 2.96 -16.29
CA LEU A 208 9.56 2.85 -14.93
C LEU A 208 8.19 3.53 -14.84
N CYS A 209 7.99 4.59 -15.63
CA CYS A 209 6.72 5.31 -15.72
C CYS A 209 5.61 4.45 -16.34
N LEU A 210 5.94 3.57 -17.29
CA LEU A 210 4.98 2.66 -17.94
C LEU A 210 4.41 1.58 -17.00
N ILE A 211 5.20 1.11 -16.04
CA ILE A 211 4.76 0.08 -15.07
C ILE A 211 3.80 0.67 -14.00
N LEU A 212 3.85 1.98 -13.80
CA LEU A 212 3.03 2.69 -12.80
C LEU A 212 1.84 3.45 -13.42
N MET A 213 1.69 3.43 -14.75
CA MET A 213 0.65 4.17 -15.46
C MET A 213 -0.72 3.49 -15.51
N ASP A 214 -0.89 2.31 -14.90
CA ASP A 214 -2.13 1.54 -14.99
C ASP A 214 -3.13 1.83 -13.86
N CYS A 215 -3.28 3.10 -13.48
CA CYS A 215 -4.34 3.54 -12.57
C CYS A 215 -5.03 4.79 -13.10
N SER A 216 -5.61 4.67 -14.29
CA SER A 216 -6.67 5.57 -14.76
C SER A 216 -8.00 4.87 -14.51
N VAL A 217 -8.47 4.83 -13.27
CA VAL A 217 -9.88 4.56 -13.01
C VAL A 217 -10.62 5.87 -13.19
N ASN A 218 -11.25 6.05 -14.34
CA ASN A 218 -12.27 7.04 -14.57
C ASN A 218 -13.44 6.76 -13.62
N LEU A 219 -13.48 7.44 -12.50
CA LEU A 219 -14.70 7.67 -11.74
C LEU A 219 -15.45 8.78 -12.50
N GLY A 220 -16.38 8.36 -13.38
CA GLY A 220 -17.23 9.28 -14.09
C GLY A 220 -18.07 10.08 -13.10
N ASP A 221 -17.70 11.34 -12.94
CA ASP A 221 -18.53 12.49 -12.65
C ASP A 221 -17.63 13.70 -12.51
N GLY A 222 -17.55 14.44 -13.56
CA GLY A 222 -16.85 15.71 -13.59
C GLY A 222 -16.08 15.83 -14.89
N ILE A 223 -16.32 16.90 -15.58
CA ILE A 223 -15.46 17.38 -16.67
C ILE A 223 -14.09 17.64 -16.03
N GLU A 224 -13.30 16.58 -15.85
CA GLU A 224 -11.90 16.71 -15.52
C GLU A 224 -11.20 17.27 -16.76
N TYR A 225 -11.01 18.56 -16.77
CA TYR A 225 -9.87 19.10 -17.47
C TYR A 225 -8.65 18.36 -16.91
N SER A 226 -8.16 17.37 -17.62
CA SER A 226 -7.12 16.42 -17.23
C SER A 226 -5.76 17.07 -17.05
N GLN A 227 -5.71 17.98 -16.10
CA GLN A 227 -4.53 18.37 -15.35
C GLN A 227 -4.71 17.92 -13.90
N GLN A 228 -5.05 16.66 -13.68
CA GLN A 228 -4.60 16.04 -12.46
C GLN A 228 -3.08 16.20 -12.49
N LYS A 229 -2.61 17.19 -11.73
CA LYS A 229 -1.20 17.34 -11.40
C LYS A 229 -0.78 15.95 -10.96
N ARG A 230 -0.01 15.23 -11.78
CA ARG A 230 0.63 13.99 -11.37
C ARG A 230 1.41 14.38 -10.13
N GLU A 231 0.84 14.08 -8.96
CA GLU A 231 1.47 14.46 -7.70
C GLU A 231 2.88 13.90 -7.72
N ASN A 232 3.85 14.80 -7.63
CA ASN A 232 5.24 14.41 -7.61
C ASN A 232 5.51 13.79 -6.24
N ILE A 233 5.67 12.46 -6.20
CA ILE A 233 5.92 11.73 -4.94
C ILE A 233 7.18 12.26 -4.26
N GLY A 234 8.22 12.61 -5.01
CA GLY A 234 9.47 13.15 -4.46
C GLY A 234 9.24 14.47 -3.72
N VAL A 235 8.43 15.38 -4.29
CA VAL A 235 8.05 16.64 -3.66
C VAL A 235 7.23 16.38 -2.40
N LEU A 236 6.23 15.50 -2.49
CA LEU A 236 5.38 15.18 -1.34
C LEU A 236 6.17 14.52 -0.19
N ILE A 237 7.17 13.69 -0.50
CA ILE A 237 8.08 13.14 0.49
C ILE A 237 8.92 14.25 1.13
N HIS A 238 9.41 15.20 0.32
CA HIS A 238 10.21 16.32 0.84
C HIS A 238 9.40 17.17 1.82
N GLU A 239 8.20 17.58 1.43
CA GLU A 239 7.27 18.31 2.29
C GLU A 239 6.97 17.55 3.60
N THR A 240 6.77 16.22 3.50
CA THR A 240 6.53 15.39 4.69
C THR A 240 7.75 15.37 5.62
N LEU A 241 8.97 15.28 5.07
CA LEU A 241 10.20 15.31 5.86
C LEU A 241 10.42 16.66 6.53
N GLU A 242 10.10 17.76 5.85
CA GLU A 242 10.16 19.11 6.42
C GLU A 242 9.20 19.27 7.61
N LEU A 243 7.97 18.77 7.48
CA LEU A 243 7.02 18.80 8.58
C LEU A 243 7.47 17.92 9.76
N LEU A 244 8.00 16.73 9.47
CA LEU A 244 8.55 15.85 10.50
C LEU A 244 9.76 16.48 11.22
N GLU A 245 10.60 17.26 10.52
CA GLU A 245 11.68 18.01 11.15
C GLU A 245 11.14 19.15 12.02
N ARG A 246 10.22 19.95 11.48
CA ARG A 246 9.67 21.14 12.16
C ARG A 246 8.93 20.80 13.46
N TYR A 247 8.16 19.73 13.46
CA TYR A 247 7.33 19.33 14.60
C TYR A 247 7.95 18.22 15.45
N GLY A 248 9.08 17.64 15.05
CA GLY A 248 9.69 16.51 15.76
C GLY A 248 10.71 16.92 16.81
N GLY A 249 10.94 18.24 17.04
CA GLY A 249 11.88 18.74 18.04
C GLY A 249 13.34 18.52 17.68
N GLU A 250 14.24 18.79 18.63
CA GLU A 250 15.70 18.85 18.41
C GLU A 250 16.32 17.57 17.83
N ASN A 251 15.79 16.41 18.16
CA ASN A 251 16.30 15.12 17.70
C ASN A 251 15.78 14.69 16.33
N ALA A 252 14.79 15.36 15.76
CA ALA A 252 14.16 14.96 14.52
C ALA A 252 15.15 14.95 13.35
N TYR A 253 15.86 16.05 13.13
CA TYR A 253 16.82 16.18 12.04
C TYR A 253 17.88 15.07 12.03
N ILE A 254 18.49 14.78 13.18
CA ILE A 254 19.53 13.76 13.29
C ILE A 254 18.97 12.38 12.89
N ASN A 255 17.76 12.05 13.36
CA ASN A 255 17.11 10.79 13.04
C ASN A 255 16.71 10.70 11.54
N ILE A 256 16.19 11.79 10.97
CA ILE A 256 15.89 11.87 9.53
C ILE A 256 17.15 11.71 8.72
N LYS A 257 18.21 12.46 9.02
CA LYS A 257 19.50 12.42 8.31
C LYS A 257 20.15 11.04 8.37
N TYR A 258 20.00 10.34 9.48
CA TYR A 258 20.51 8.97 9.62
C TYR A 258 19.80 7.99 8.69
N MET A 259 18.46 8.14 8.51
CA MET A 259 17.68 7.26 7.65
C MET A 259 17.70 7.66 6.18
N ILE A 260 17.82 8.96 5.91
CA ILE A 260 17.84 9.56 4.57
C ILE A 260 19.05 10.47 4.45
N PRO A 261 20.25 9.94 4.14
CA PRO A 261 21.47 10.72 4.09
C PRO A 261 21.46 11.90 3.11
N THR A 262 20.60 11.83 2.08
CA THR A 262 20.43 12.88 1.07
C THR A 262 19.48 14.01 1.50
N TYR A 263 18.95 13.94 2.71
CA TYR A 263 18.08 15.02 3.24
C TYR A 263 18.93 16.20 3.71
N TRP A 264 18.47 17.41 3.40
CA TRP A 264 19.03 18.68 3.87
C TRP A 264 17.99 19.38 4.73
N SER A 265 18.42 19.94 5.86
CA SER A 265 17.56 20.72 6.74
C SER A 265 17.00 21.93 6.04
N CYS A 266 15.77 22.27 6.36
CA CYS A 266 15.07 23.47 5.88
C CYS A 266 15.00 24.56 6.95
N MET A 267 15.50 24.27 8.19
CA MET A 267 15.55 25.20 9.32
C MET A 267 16.90 25.84 9.48
#